data_12b81b63899a3f1dc0b7d9378ce44c1d
#
_entry.id   12b81b63899a3f1dc0b7d9378ce44c1d
#
_cell.length_a   1.000
_cell.length_b   1.000
_cell.length_c   1.000
_cell.angle_alpha   90.00
_cell.angle_beta   90.00
_cell.angle_gamma   90.00
#
_symmetry.space_group_name_H-M   'P 1'
#
loop_
_entity.id
_entity.type
_entity.pdbx_description
1 polymer ?
#
loop_
_entity_poly.entity_id
_entity_poly.type
_entity_poly.pdbx_seq_one_letter_code
_entity_poly.pdbx_strand_id
1 'polypeptide(L)'
;DIGSRKVVADIDWECEVHHNYQEKNYGCDPSEYMAQKWAFSLSDKCIVLEDDDVPAVSFFGFCKELLDKYEHDTRISMIAGFNNEEITPDITSDYFFATTFSIWGWASWRRVTDQWDEFYTFLDDKENMRQLKNLIHTRRYRKDFIYMCQRHREHGKAYYETIFHASMLFNSGLSIVPTRNMINNLGATADSTHFAG
;
A
#
# COMPACT_ATOMS: atom_id res chain seq x y z
N ASP A 1 -6.38 1.16 22.32
CA ASP A 1 -6.51 0.01 23.22
C ASP A 1 -5.25 -0.18 24.06
N ILE A 2 -5.41 -0.47 25.37
CA ILE A 2 -4.28 -0.71 26.30
C ILE A 2 -3.65 -2.09 25.99
N GLY A 3 -4.43 -3.06 25.55
CA GLY A 3 -3.96 -4.40 25.20
C GLY A 3 -3.00 -4.37 24.01
N SER A 4 -3.38 -3.73 22.93
CA SER A 4 -2.57 -3.57 21.72
C SER A 4 -1.25 -2.83 22.01
N ARG A 5 -1.30 -1.78 22.85
CA ARG A 5 -0.09 -1.04 23.27
C ARG A 5 0.88 -1.89 24.07
N LYS A 6 0.39 -2.85 24.87
CA LYS A 6 1.27 -3.77 25.61
C LYS A 6 2.00 -4.75 24.71
N VAL A 7 1.33 -5.24 23.66
CA VAL A 7 1.95 -6.19 22.71
C VAL A 7 3.13 -5.57 22.00
N VAL A 8 3.01 -4.30 21.56
CA VAL A 8 4.08 -3.60 20.83
C VAL A 8 5.14 -2.96 21.76
N ALA A 9 5.00 -3.08 23.06
CA ALA A 9 5.98 -2.57 24.03
C ALA A 9 7.13 -3.56 24.30
N ASP A 10 6.94 -4.84 24.00
CA ASP A 10 7.91 -5.91 24.27
C ASP A 10 8.67 -6.26 22.99
N ILE A 11 9.65 -5.40 22.65
CA ILE A 11 10.53 -5.58 21.50
C ILE A 11 11.88 -6.08 22.02
N ASP A 12 12.29 -7.29 21.59
CA ASP A 12 13.44 -8.03 22.09
C ASP A 12 14.71 -7.91 21.23
N TRP A 13 14.71 -6.98 20.26
CA TRP A 13 15.89 -6.69 19.45
C TRP A 13 16.27 -5.20 19.52
N GLU A 14 17.53 -4.89 19.25
CA GLU A 14 18.04 -3.52 19.23
C GLU A 14 17.45 -2.74 18.05
N CYS A 15 16.63 -1.72 18.34
CA CYS A 15 16.03 -0.82 17.37
C CYS A 15 15.59 0.48 18.03
N GLU A 16 15.39 1.52 17.23
CA GLU A 16 14.72 2.74 17.63
C GLU A 16 13.21 2.60 17.42
N VAL A 17 12.43 2.82 18.47
CA VAL A 17 10.97 2.64 18.43
C VAL A 17 10.28 3.99 18.50
N HIS A 18 9.45 4.27 17.50
CA HIS A 18 8.59 5.44 17.45
C HIS A 18 7.12 5.01 17.57
N HIS A 19 6.36 5.68 18.44
CA HIS A 19 4.94 5.40 18.65
C HIS A 19 4.06 6.55 18.12
N ASN A 20 3.08 6.19 17.28
CA ASN A 20 2.06 7.12 16.81
C ASN A 20 0.67 6.71 17.35
N TYR A 21 0.46 6.94 18.64
CA TYR A 21 -0.81 6.63 19.28
C TYR A 21 -1.82 7.76 19.09
N GLN A 22 -2.93 7.42 18.48
CA GLN A 22 -4.03 8.37 18.27
C GLN A 22 -4.86 8.52 19.56
N GLU A 23 -5.45 9.71 19.78
CA GLU A 23 -6.30 10.01 20.94
C GLU A 23 -7.67 9.34 20.84
N LYS A 24 -8.16 9.10 19.62
CA LYS A 24 -9.44 8.46 19.35
C LYS A 24 -9.31 7.42 18.23
N ASN A 25 -10.30 6.56 18.12
CA ASN A 25 -10.42 5.64 16.98
C ASN A 25 -10.95 6.41 15.75
N TYR A 26 -10.14 6.47 14.69
CA TYR A 26 -10.52 7.08 13.40
C TYR A 26 -11.09 6.05 12.40
N GLY A 27 -11.07 4.75 12.75
CA GLY A 27 -11.37 3.64 11.86
C GLY A 27 -10.13 3.14 11.14
N CYS A 28 -10.26 2.03 10.40
CA CYS A 28 -9.16 1.34 9.73
C CYS A 28 -8.45 2.28 8.73
N ASP A 29 -9.12 2.59 7.62
CA ASP A 29 -8.53 3.31 6.48
C ASP A 29 -7.87 4.66 6.83
N PRO A 30 -8.51 5.58 7.60
CA PRO A 30 -7.86 6.83 7.97
C PRO A 30 -6.68 6.62 8.91
N SER A 31 -6.72 5.61 9.79
CA SER A 31 -5.60 5.32 10.69
C SER A 31 -4.39 4.83 9.94
N GLU A 32 -4.58 3.96 8.95
CA GLU A 32 -3.53 3.45 8.09
C GLU A 32 -2.91 4.57 7.24
N TYR A 33 -3.73 5.39 6.59
CA TYR A 33 -3.24 6.55 5.83
C TYR A 33 -2.37 7.47 6.70
N MET A 34 -2.87 7.85 7.89
CA MET A 34 -2.14 8.73 8.81
C MET A 34 -0.84 8.08 9.32
N ALA A 35 -0.88 6.78 9.64
CA ALA A 35 0.30 6.05 10.11
C ALA A 35 1.37 5.99 9.02
N GLN A 36 0.99 5.70 7.79
CA GLN A 36 1.90 5.63 6.65
C GLN A 36 2.51 7.01 6.33
N LYS A 37 1.69 8.07 6.26
CA LYS A 37 2.19 9.46 6.06
C LYS A 37 3.15 9.87 7.16
N TRP A 38 2.86 9.52 8.40
CA TRP A 38 3.74 9.79 9.54
C TRP A 38 5.06 8.99 9.44
N ALA A 39 5.01 7.68 9.16
CA ALA A 39 6.21 6.86 9.04
C ALA A 39 7.13 7.37 7.92
N PHE A 40 6.57 7.66 6.74
CA PHE A 40 7.34 8.23 5.63
C PHE A 40 7.82 9.67 5.87
N SER A 41 7.26 10.40 6.86
CA SER A 41 7.82 11.69 7.28
C SER A 41 9.11 11.54 8.10
N LEU A 42 9.29 10.39 8.77
CA LEU A 42 10.48 10.08 9.58
C LEU A 42 11.58 9.38 8.78
N SER A 43 11.22 8.61 7.75
CA SER A 43 12.16 7.84 6.94
C SER A 43 11.89 7.99 5.45
N ASP A 44 12.94 7.96 4.64
CA ASP A 44 12.82 8.02 3.17
C ASP A 44 12.37 6.69 2.56
N LYS A 45 12.50 5.59 3.29
CA LYS A 45 12.16 4.23 2.88
C LYS A 45 11.45 3.53 4.04
N CYS A 46 10.32 2.89 3.78
CA CYS A 46 9.62 2.10 4.79
C CYS A 46 9.15 0.77 4.23
N ILE A 47 9.11 -0.24 5.11
CA ILE A 47 8.34 -1.46 4.94
C ILE A 47 7.07 -1.29 5.76
N VAL A 48 5.92 -1.59 5.17
CA VAL A 48 4.60 -1.49 5.81
C VAL A 48 4.03 -2.89 5.96
N LEU A 49 3.60 -3.21 7.16
CA LEU A 49 2.93 -4.45 7.53
C LEU A 49 1.67 -4.12 8.33
N GLU A 50 0.61 -4.87 8.11
CA GLU A 50 -0.59 -4.86 8.93
C GLU A 50 -0.43 -5.86 10.09
N ASP A 51 -1.27 -5.78 11.11
CA ASP A 51 -1.18 -6.61 12.32
C ASP A 51 -1.54 -8.09 12.07
N ASP A 52 -2.14 -8.39 10.93
CA ASP A 52 -2.49 -9.73 10.45
C ASP A 52 -1.56 -10.24 9.33
N ASP A 53 -0.56 -9.48 8.93
CA ASP A 53 0.44 -9.90 7.97
C ASP A 53 1.54 -10.74 8.64
N VAL A 54 1.78 -11.94 8.11
CA VAL A 54 2.88 -12.82 8.52
C VAL A 54 3.91 -12.92 7.39
N PRO A 55 4.97 -12.11 7.42
CA PRO A 55 5.99 -12.10 6.39
C PRO A 55 6.94 -13.30 6.52
N ALA A 56 7.36 -13.86 5.38
CA ALA A 56 8.52 -14.71 5.32
C ALA A 56 9.79 -13.94 5.73
N VAL A 57 10.74 -14.58 6.39
CA VAL A 57 12.00 -13.92 6.81
C VAL A 57 12.74 -13.28 5.63
N SER A 58 12.69 -13.92 4.45
CA SER A 58 13.29 -13.40 3.21
C SER A 58 12.66 -12.10 2.69
N PHE A 59 11.42 -11.77 3.09
CA PHE A 59 10.73 -10.56 2.68
C PHE A 59 11.51 -9.28 3.04
N PHE A 60 12.09 -9.24 4.24
CA PHE A 60 12.85 -8.07 4.69
C PHE A 60 14.12 -7.84 3.87
N GLY A 61 14.85 -8.90 3.57
CA GLY A 61 16.02 -8.84 2.68
C GLY A 61 15.66 -8.43 1.26
N PHE A 62 14.58 -8.99 0.72
CA PHE A 62 14.01 -8.64 -0.58
C PHE A 62 13.64 -7.17 -0.67
N CYS A 63 12.89 -6.65 0.32
CA CYS A 63 12.53 -5.24 0.37
C CYS A 63 13.75 -4.34 0.47
N LYS A 64 14.71 -4.67 1.36
CA LYS A 64 15.92 -3.87 1.54
C LYS A 64 16.71 -3.74 0.24
N GLU A 65 16.99 -4.86 -0.42
CA GLU A 65 17.75 -4.87 -1.68
C GLU A 65 17.06 -4.05 -2.77
N LEU A 66 15.75 -4.21 -2.92
CA LEU A 66 15.00 -3.53 -3.97
C LEU A 66 14.74 -2.06 -3.67
N LEU A 67 14.57 -1.69 -2.40
CA LEU A 67 14.52 -0.29 -1.97
C LEU A 67 15.82 0.45 -2.32
N ASP A 68 16.96 -0.20 -2.14
CA ASP A 68 18.26 0.38 -2.49
C ASP A 68 18.47 0.41 -4.01
N LYS A 69 18.15 -0.69 -4.70
CA LYS A 69 18.32 -0.82 -6.14
C LYS A 69 17.51 0.17 -6.96
N TYR A 70 16.26 0.43 -6.56
CA TYR A 70 15.31 1.26 -7.29
C TYR A 70 15.04 2.63 -6.64
N GLU A 71 15.90 3.07 -5.73
CA GLU A 71 15.77 4.34 -5.02
C GLU A 71 15.52 5.53 -5.95
N HIS A 72 16.26 5.58 -7.04
CA HIS A 72 16.22 6.69 -8.01
C HIS A 72 15.38 6.39 -9.25
N ASP A 73 14.80 5.21 -9.36
CA ASP A 73 13.91 4.87 -10.48
C ASP A 73 12.47 5.32 -10.17
N THR A 74 12.11 6.48 -10.70
CA THR A 74 10.79 7.08 -10.47
C THR A 74 9.63 6.32 -11.08
N ARG A 75 9.89 5.32 -11.92
CA ARG A 75 8.86 4.43 -12.47
C ARG A 75 8.36 3.43 -11.43
N ILE A 76 9.16 3.12 -10.41
CA ILE A 76 8.81 2.14 -9.39
C ILE A 76 8.16 2.86 -8.21
N SER A 77 6.93 2.47 -7.90
CA SER A 77 6.14 3.04 -6.81
C SER A 77 6.02 2.11 -5.61
N MET A 78 6.12 0.79 -5.80
CA MET A 78 5.91 -0.17 -4.73
C MET A 78 6.76 -1.42 -4.93
N ILE A 79 7.15 -2.02 -3.83
CA ILE A 79 7.66 -3.39 -3.73
C ILE A 79 6.61 -4.16 -2.93
N ALA A 80 5.84 -5.03 -3.59
CA ALA A 80 4.84 -5.86 -2.95
C ALA A 80 5.48 -7.12 -2.35
N GLY A 81 4.99 -7.56 -1.22
CA GLY A 81 5.34 -8.86 -0.64
C GLY A 81 4.37 -9.96 -1.04
N PHE A 82 3.13 -9.58 -1.33
CA PHE A 82 2.06 -10.50 -1.67
C PHE A 82 1.95 -10.73 -3.18
N ASN A 83 1.84 -12.01 -3.56
CA ASN A 83 1.54 -12.46 -4.91
C ASN A 83 0.24 -13.25 -4.91
N ASN A 84 -0.82 -12.73 -5.57
CA ASN A 84 -2.15 -13.36 -5.64
C ASN A 84 -2.16 -14.76 -6.26
N GLU A 85 -1.16 -15.08 -7.07
CA GLU A 85 -1.03 -16.41 -7.72
C GLU A 85 -0.22 -17.39 -6.87
N GLU A 86 0.23 -16.98 -5.67
CA GLU A 86 1.14 -17.73 -4.80
C GLU A 86 2.50 -18.00 -5.47
N ILE A 87 2.49 -18.53 -6.67
CA ILE A 87 3.67 -18.80 -7.52
C ILE A 87 3.32 -18.43 -8.96
N THR A 88 4.15 -17.60 -9.58
CA THR A 88 4.04 -17.28 -11.01
C THR A 88 5.04 -18.14 -11.79
N PRO A 89 4.62 -19.31 -12.34
CA PRO A 89 5.54 -20.36 -12.76
C PRO A 89 6.34 -20.04 -14.03
N ASP A 90 5.83 -19.17 -14.89
CA ASP A 90 6.44 -18.84 -16.18
C ASP A 90 7.51 -17.75 -16.10
N ILE A 91 7.78 -17.23 -14.90
CA ILE A 91 8.79 -16.21 -14.64
C ILE A 91 9.99 -16.84 -13.94
N THR A 92 11.16 -16.71 -14.56
CA THR A 92 12.41 -17.30 -14.05
C THR A 92 13.19 -16.38 -13.10
N SER A 93 12.86 -15.09 -13.08
CA SER A 93 13.46 -14.11 -12.13
C SER A 93 12.73 -14.17 -10.78
N ASP A 94 13.36 -13.64 -9.72
CA ASP A 94 12.79 -13.61 -8.37
C ASP A 94 11.57 -12.68 -8.26
N TYR A 95 11.43 -11.74 -9.20
CA TYR A 95 10.32 -10.78 -9.26
C TYR A 95 10.03 -10.33 -10.68
N PHE A 96 8.88 -9.67 -10.86
CA PHE A 96 8.46 -9.03 -12.10
C PHE A 96 7.81 -7.67 -11.84
N PHE A 97 7.62 -6.88 -12.91
CA PHE A 97 6.94 -5.59 -12.83
C PHE A 97 5.48 -5.73 -13.23
N ALA A 98 4.60 -5.05 -12.49
CA ALA A 98 3.16 -5.05 -12.74
C ALA A 98 2.57 -3.63 -12.59
N THR A 99 1.41 -3.41 -13.18
CA THR A 99 0.59 -2.19 -12.99
C THR A 99 -0.47 -2.37 -11.89
N THR A 100 -0.54 -3.57 -11.33
CA THR A 100 -1.37 -3.92 -10.18
C THR A 100 -0.51 -3.96 -8.92
N PHE A 101 -1.14 -3.86 -7.76
CA PHE A 101 -0.46 -3.91 -6.48
C PHE A 101 -1.29 -4.68 -5.45
N SER A 102 -0.66 -5.09 -4.37
CA SER A 102 -1.28 -5.59 -3.17
C SER A 102 -0.78 -4.81 -1.97
N ILE A 103 -1.67 -4.56 -1.03
CA ILE A 103 -1.39 -3.80 0.18
C ILE A 103 -0.93 -4.68 1.35
N TRP A 104 -1.01 -5.99 1.23
CA TRP A 104 -0.57 -6.92 2.26
C TRP A 104 0.95 -7.07 2.22
N GLY A 105 1.61 -6.40 3.17
CA GLY A 105 3.06 -6.35 3.28
C GLY A 105 3.74 -5.77 2.04
N TRP A 106 4.19 -4.54 2.14
CA TRP A 106 4.80 -3.82 1.02
C TRP A 106 5.90 -2.87 1.48
N ALA A 107 6.67 -2.35 0.54
CA ALA A 107 7.66 -1.32 0.80
C ALA A 107 7.63 -0.23 -0.27
N SER A 108 8.03 0.98 0.11
CA SER A 108 8.09 2.12 -0.80
C SER A 108 9.00 3.22 -0.26
N TRP A 109 8.95 4.36 -0.91
CA TRP A 109 9.76 5.55 -0.65
C TRP A 109 8.88 6.77 -0.35
N ARG A 110 9.40 7.71 0.47
CA ARG A 110 8.74 9.01 0.73
C ARG A 110 8.34 9.72 -0.55
N ARG A 111 9.21 9.71 -1.59
CA ARG A 111 8.93 10.33 -2.88
C ARG A 111 7.61 9.87 -3.54
N VAL A 112 7.13 8.68 -3.20
CA VAL A 112 5.86 8.12 -3.70
C VAL A 112 4.70 8.63 -2.84
N THR A 113 4.82 8.55 -1.52
CA THR A 113 3.75 8.99 -0.61
C THR A 113 3.56 10.50 -0.60
N ASP A 114 4.58 11.28 -0.96
CA ASP A 114 4.47 12.73 -1.12
C ASP A 114 3.59 13.14 -2.32
N GLN A 115 3.34 12.21 -3.26
CA GLN A 115 2.46 12.42 -4.41
C GLN A 115 1.01 12.00 -4.15
N TRP A 116 0.70 11.53 -2.98
CA TRP A 116 -0.64 11.10 -2.62
C TRP A 116 -1.59 12.29 -2.47
N ASP A 117 -2.72 12.21 -3.17
CA ASP A 117 -3.79 13.20 -3.16
C ASP A 117 -5.01 12.69 -2.38
N GLU A 118 -5.05 13.00 -1.09
CA GLU A 118 -6.14 12.62 -0.18
C GLU A 118 -7.47 13.29 -0.49
N PHE A 119 -7.45 14.35 -1.29
CA PHE A 119 -8.64 15.10 -1.68
C PHE A 119 -9.21 14.67 -3.03
N TYR A 120 -8.56 13.73 -3.71
CA TYR A 120 -8.97 13.25 -5.04
C TYR A 120 -9.19 14.40 -6.03
N THR A 121 -8.30 15.39 -6.04
CA THR A 121 -8.45 16.61 -6.86
C THR A 121 -8.51 16.32 -8.36
N PHE A 122 -7.96 15.18 -8.79
CA PHE A 122 -8.02 14.72 -10.17
C PHE A 122 -9.47 14.55 -10.69
N LEU A 123 -10.45 14.31 -9.79
CA LEU A 123 -11.86 14.15 -10.16
C LEU A 123 -12.48 15.45 -10.73
N ASP A 124 -11.94 16.60 -10.39
CA ASP A 124 -12.39 17.93 -10.83
C ASP A 124 -11.65 18.40 -12.10
N ASP A 125 -10.57 17.70 -12.48
CA ASP A 125 -9.77 18.04 -13.65
C ASP A 125 -10.24 17.22 -14.88
N LYS A 126 -10.72 17.92 -15.90
CA LYS A 126 -11.23 17.29 -17.13
C LYS A 126 -10.16 16.54 -17.91
N GLU A 127 -8.91 17.00 -17.85
CA GLU A 127 -7.78 16.35 -18.52
C GLU A 127 -7.41 15.04 -17.81
N ASN A 128 -7.30 15.05 -16.47
CA ASN A 128 -7.07 13.86 -15.68
C ASN A 128 -8.19 12.83 -15.90
N MET A 129 -9.46 13.27 -15.93
CA MET A 129 -10.60 12.40 -16.23
C MET A 129 -10.55 11.84 -17.65
N ARG A 130 -9.97 12.57 -18.60
CA ARG A 130 -9.72 12.07 -19.96
C ARG A 130 -8.59 11.06 -19.99
N GLN A 131 -7.50 11.32 -19.26
CA GLN A 131 -6.35 10.41 -19.15
C GLN A 131 -6.74 9.05 -18.54
N LEU A 132 -7.65 9.00 -17.57
CA LEU A 132 -8.14 7.74 -17.00
C LEU A 132 -8.72 6.79 -18.04
N LYS A 133 -9.24 7.29 -19.18
CA LYS A 133 -9.71 6.44 -20.26
C LYS A 133 -8.58 5.70 -20.98
N ASN A 134 -7.40 6.30 -20.99
CA ASN A 134 -6.21 5.72 -21.59
C ASN A 134 -5.44 4.82 -20.61
N LEU A 135 -5.54 5.13 -19.31
CA LEU A 135 -4.87 4.37 -18.25
C LEU A 135 -5.67 3.12 -17.84
N ILE A 136 -6.99 3.22 -17.80
CA ILE A 136 -7.88 2.11 -17.47
C ILE A 136 -8.76 1.78 -18.67
N HIS A 137 -8.35 0.80 -19.47
CA HIS A 137 -9.06 0.42 -20.69
C HIS A 137 -10.41 -0.27 -20.41
N THR A 138 -10.50 -1.09 -19.37
CA THR A 138 -11.73 -1.77 -18.99
C THR A 138 -12.76 -0.78 -18.48
N ARG A 139 -13.82 -0.52 -19.28
CA ARG A 139 -14.86 0.48 -18.97
C ARG A 139 -15.53 0.25 -17.62
N ARG A 140 -15.82 -1.00 -17.26
CA ARG A 140 -16.45 -1.35 -15.97
C ARG A 140 -15.51 -0.96 -14.82
N TYR A 141 -14.30 -1.47 -14.83
CA TYR A 141 -13.31 -1.20 -13.80
C TYR A 141 -13.06 0.31 -13.64
N ARG A 142 -12.92 1.06 -14.73
CA ARG A 142 -12.77 2.53 -14.68
C ARG A 142 -13.94 3.23 -14.01
N LYS A 143 -15.19 2.80 -14.31
CA LYS A 143 -16.38 3.38 -13.68
C LYS A 143 -16.42 3.07 -12.19
N ASP A 144 -16.11 1.84 -11.81
CA ASP A 144 -16.10 1.41 -10.42
C ASP A 144 -15.01 2.16 -9.63
N PHE A 145 -13.81 2.31 -10.20
CA PHE A 145 -12.72 3.09 -9.60
C PHE A 145 -13.10 4.56 -9.38
N ILE A 146 -13.63 5.23 -10.42
CA ILE A 146 -14.10 6.63 -10.30
C ILE A 146 -15.19 6.75 -9.24
N TYR A 147 -16.15 5.84 -9.24
CA TYR A 147 -17.24 5.82 -8.25
C TYR A 147 -16.69 5.66 -6.83
N MET A 148 -15.76 4.73 -6.61
CA MET A 148 -15.11 4.56 -5.30
C MET A 148 -14.39 5.85 -4.85
N CYS A 149 -13.57 6.45 -5.70
CA CYS A 149 -12.87 7.70 -5.38
C CYS A 149 -13.86 8.84 -5.04
N GLN A 150 -14.98 8.96 -5.77
CA GLN A 150 -16.04 9.94 -5.46
C GLN A 150 -16.66 9.69 -4.09
N ARG A 151 -16.99 8.43 -3.78
CA ARG A 151 -17.55 8.04 -2.49
C ARG A 151 -16.58 8.29 -1.34
N HIS A 152 -15.30 7.96 -1.51
CA HIS A 152 -14.26 8.21 -0.51
C HIS A 152 -14.12 9.71 -0.24
N ARG A 153 -14.08 10.54 -1.29
CA ARG A 153 -14.05 12.00 -1.16
C ARG A 153 -15.28 12.54 -0.43
N GLU A 154 -16.49 12.06 -0.77
CA GLU A 154 -17.74 12.46 -0.11
C GLU A 154 -17.76 12.10 1.37
N HIS A 155 -17.19 10.96 1.77
CA HIS A 155 -17.06 10.55 3.16
C HIS A 155 -16.06 11.40 3.94
N GLY A 156 -15.18 12.15 3.25
CA GLY A 156 -14.14 12.97 3.88
C GLY A 156 -13.10 12.15 4.66
N LYS A 157 -12.89 10.90 4.28
CA LYS A 157 -11.90 10.00 4.87
C LYS A 157 -10.84 9.65 3.84
N ALA A 158 -9.59 9.58 4.28
CA ALA A 158 -8.49 9.12 3.43
C ALA A 158 -8.50 7.58 3.37
N TYR A 159 -8.70 7.04 2.19
CA TYR A 159 -8.61 5.61 1.87
C TYR A 159 -7.34 5.39 1.06
N TYR A 160 -6.27 4.95 1.72
CA TYR A 160 -4.94 4.96 1.11
C TYR A 160 -4.83 4.08 -0.15
N GLU A 161 -5.58 3.00 -0.25
CA GLU A 161 -5.54 2.10 -1.40
C GLU A 161 -5.97 2.82 -2.70
N THR A 162 -7.08 3.58 -2.66
CA THR A 162 -7.53 4.33 -3.84
C THR A 162 -6.69 5.56 -4.09
N ILE A 163 -6.16 6.20 -3.05
CA ILE A 163 -5.21 7.32 -3.14
C ILE A 163 -3.91 6.83 -3.80
N PHE A 164 -3.36 5.73 -3.31
CA PHE A 164 -2.14 5.14 -3.86
C PHE A 164 -2.35 4.68 -5.30
N HIS A 165 -3.47 3.99 -5.58
CA HIS A 165 -3.79 3.55 -6.93
C HIS A 165 -3.92 4.73 -7.91
N ALA A 166 -4.60 5.82 -7.53
CA ALA A 166 -4.66 7.03 -8.33
C ALA A 166 -3.26 7.60 -8.60
N SER A 167 -2.43 7.70 -7.56
CA SER A 167 -1.04 8.15 -7.68
C SER A 167 -0.24 7.28 -8.66
N MET A 168 -0.33 5.95 -8.56
CA MET A 168 0.33 5.03 -9.49
C MET A 168 -0.14 5.24 -10.94
N LEU A 169 -1.45 5.35 -11.16
CA LEU A 169 -2.02 5.56 -12.50
C LEU A 169 -1.50 6.83 -13.15
N PHE A 170 -1.59 7.97 -12.46
CA PHE A 170 -1.20 9.27 -13.03
C PHE A 170 0.31 9.44 -13.18
N ASN A 171 1.11 8.74 -12.39
CA ASN A 171 2.57 8.76 -12.48
C ASN A 171 3.15 7.59 -13.31
N SER A 172 2.29 6.79 -13.97
CA SER A 172 2.71 5.58 -14.72
C SER A 172 3.57 4.64 -13.86
N GLY A 173 3.22 4.54 -12.58
CA GLY A 173 3.95 3.77 -11.60
C GLY A 173 3.81 2.26 -11.80
N LEU A 174 4.88 1.54 -11.51
CA LEU A 174 4.93 0.08 -11.50
C LEU A 174 5.14 -0.42 -10.08
N SER A 175 4.57 -1.57 -9.77
CA SER A 175 4.93 -2.37 -8.61
C SER A 175 5.93 -3.47 -9.00
N ILE A 176 6.79 -3.83 -8.06
CA ILE A 176 7.57 -5.06 -8.10
C ILE A 176 6.79 -6.11 -7.33
N VAL A 177 6.53 -7.26 -7.97
CA VAL A 177 5.81 -8.38 -7.38
C VAL A 177 6.76 -9.58 -7.30
N PRO A 178 6.92 -10.22 -6.13
CA PRO A 178 7.76 -11.42 -6.03
C PRO A 178 7.14 -12.57 -6.81
N THR A 179 7.98 -13.39 -7.46
CA THR A 179 7.53 -14.57 -8.20
C THR A 179 6.91 -15.63 -7.28
N ARG A 180 7.32 -15.64 -6.01
CA ARG A 180 6.75 -16.47 -4.95
C ARG A 180 6.20 -15.58 -3.85
N ASN A 181 4.98 -15.86 -3.39
CA ASN A 181 4.36 -15.12 -2.32
C ASN A 181 5.24 -15.12 -1.06
N MET A 182 5.37 -13.97 -0.41
CA MET A 182 6.18 -13.75 0.78
C MET A 182 5.35 -13.33 2.00
N ILE A 183 4.05 -13.10 1.83
CA ILE A 183 3.15 -12.64 2.89
C ILE A 183 2.00 -13.63 3.03
N ASN A 184 1.72 -14.04 4.26
CA ASN A 184 0.50 -14.76 4.59
C ASN A 184 -0.36 -13.82 5.44
N ASN A 185 -1.55 -13.46 4.97
CA ASN A 185 -2.48 -12.63 5.72
C ASN A 185 -3.46 -13.51 6.49
N LEU A 186 -3.52 -13.33 7.80
CA LEU A 186 -4.38 -14.09 8.72
C LEU A 186 -5.73 -13.40 9.01
N GLY A 187 -5.97 -12.23 8.43
CA GLY A 187 -7.14 -11.38 8.68
C GLY A 187 -8.45 -11.89 8.07
N ALA A 188 -8.43 -12.94 7.25
CA ALA A 188 -9.63 -13.52 6.66
C ALA A 188 -10.46 -14.32 7.72
N THR A 189 -10.92 -13.62 8.76
CA THR A 189 -11.72 -14.17 9.86
C THR A 189 -13.09 -13.50 9.94
N ALA A 190 -14.02 -14.09 10.70
CA ALA A 190 -15.35 -13.51 10.91
C ALA A 190 -15.32 -12.12 11.59
N ASP A 191 -14.22 -11.77 12.24
CA ASP A 191 -14.04 -10.51 12.96
C ASP A 191 -13.30 -9.44 12.12
N SER A 192 -12.96 -9.77 10.87
CA SER A 192 -12.24 -8.83 10.01
C SER A 192 -13.12 -7.67 9.53
N THR A 193 -12.53 -6.48 9.37
CA THR A 193 -13.26 -5.26 8.99
C THR A 193 -13.80 -5.32 7.56
N HIS A 194 -13.13 -6.03 6.65
CA HIS A 194 -13.43 -6.06 5.22
C HIS A 194 -13.85 -7.44 4.68
N PHE A 195 -13.82 -8.47 5.50
CA PHE A 195 -14.23 -9.82 5.12
C PHE A 195 -15.68 -10.07 5.51
N ALA A 196 -16.60 -9.80 4.59
CA ALA A 196 -17.95 -10.33 4.63
C ALA A 196 -17.95 -11.64 3.83
N GLY A 197 -17.87 -12.78 4.55
CA GLY A 197 -17.98 -14.11 3.99
C GLY A 197 -19.35 -14.39 3.38
#